data_4d47c3c42c61774e57b5836bcd52abc8
#
_entry.id   4d47c3c42c61774e57b5836bcd52abc8
#
_cell.length_a   1.000
_cell.length_b   1.000
_cell.length_c   1.000
_cell.angle_alpha   90.00
_cell.angle_beta   90.00
_cell.angle_gamma   90.00
#
_symmetry.space_group_name_H-M   'P 1'
#
loop_
_entity.id
_entity.type
_entity.pdbx_description
1 polymer ?
#
loop_
_entity_poly.entity_id
_entity_poly.type
_entity_poly.pdbx_seq_one_letter_code
_entity_poly.pdbx_strand_id
1 'polypeptide(L)'
;PVYQAGKQPEPQPGVHNSGWARDPGDLYYKGDTAVILPVLESYVKDILTTFKDDKRIVLWDLYNEPGGSGGYRYGERSLPLLQKIFTWGRTVNPSQPLSAGVWDMSLTNLNKFQLENSDVITYHTYEGVNSHQQLIDTLKQYGRPMICTEYMARTQNSTFQNIMPMLKRENIGAINWGLVAGKTNTIFAWDTPLP
;
A
#
# COMPACT_ATOMS: atom_id res chain seq x y z
N PRO A 1 8.51 11.36 -8.67
CA PRO A 1 7.19 11.79 -8.25
C PRO A 1 7.28 13.11 -7.52
N VAL A 2 6.40 14.05 -7.87
CA VAL A 2 6.33 15.35 -7.18
C VAL A 2 5.36 15.18 -6.02
N TYR A 3 5.87 15.28 -4.82
CA TYR A 3 5.08 15.17 -3.61
C TYR A 3 4.64 16.56 -3.17
N GLN A 4 3.48 16.97 -3.62
CA GLN A 4 2.85 18.19 -3.13
C GLN A 4 1.65 17.80 -2.28
N ALA A 5 1.56 18.36 -1.07
CA ALA A 5 0.34 18.30 -0.30
C ALA A 5 -0.75 19.11 -1.04
N GLY A 6 -1.94 18.56 -1.17
CA GLY A 6 -3.05 19.26 -1.78
C GLY A 6 -3.36 18.84 -3.22
N LYS A 7 -3.47 19.78 -4.13
CA LYS A 7 -3.91 19.52 -5.50
C LYS A 7 -2.92 18.60 -6.25
N GLN A 8 -3.44 17.52 -6.81
CA GLN A 8 -2.66 16.65 -7.68
C GLN A 8 -2.17 17.43 -8.93
N PRO A 9 -0.86 17.38 -9.24
CA PRO A 9 -0.32 18.03 -10.42
C PRO A 9 -0.80 17.34 -11.71
N GLU A 10 -0.67 18.05 -12.83
CA GLU A 10 -0.91 17.47 -14.15
C GLU A 10 0.17 16.42 -14.46
N PRO A 11 -0.21 15.30 -15.09
CA PRO A 11 0.74 14.26 -15.43
C PRO A 11 1.69 14.68 -16.55
N GLN A 12 2.91 14.17 -16.49
CA GLN A 12 3.89 14.31 -17.56
C GLN A 12 3.80 13.07 -18.46
N PRO A 13 3.46 13.20 -19.75
CA PRO A 13 3.36 12.06 -20.65
C PRO A 13 4.63 11.20 -20.67
N GLY A 14 4.48 9.89 -20.61
CA GLY A 14 5.59 8.94 -20.60
C GLY A 14 6.35 8.82 -19.27
N VAL A 15 6.00 9.59 -18.25
CA VAL A 15 6.67 9.54 -16.95
C VAL A 15 5.84 8.77 -15.93
N HIS A 16 6.39 7.71 -15.38
CA HIS A 16 5.73 6.90 -14.37
C HIS A 16 5.43 7.72 -13.11
N ASN A 17 4.20 7.64 -12.61
CA ASN A 17 3.73 8.28 -11.38
C ASN A 17 3.90 9.81 -11.32
N SER A 18 3.92 10.48 -12.45
CA SER A 18 4.24 11.91 -12.54
C SER A 18 3.16 12.84 -12.00
N GLY A 19 1.92 12.39 -11.92
CA GLY A 19 0.78 13.17 -11.43
C GLY A 19 0.33 12.80 -10.01
N TRP A 20 1.17 12.12 -9.24
CA TRP A 20 0.78 11.62 -7.93
C TRP A 20 1.00 12.64 -6.80
N ALA A 21 0.00 12.78 -5.92
CA ALA A 21 0.09 13.53 -4.67
C ALA A 21 -0.17 12.58 -3.50
N ARG A 22 0.56 12.78 -2.39
CA ARG A 22 0.42 11.96 -1.20
C ARG A 22 -0.65 12.51 -0.28
N ASP A 23 -1.49 11.64 0.25
CA ASP A 23 -2.41 11.91 1.35
C ASP A 23 -2.16 10.91 2.50
N PRO A 24 -2.29 11.34 3.77
CA PRO A 24 -2.62 12.68 4.26
C PRO A 24 -1.46 13.67 4.19
N GLY A 25 -0.27 13.24 3.76
CA GLY A 25 0.88 14.09 3.54
C GLY A 25 1.28 14.96 4.73
N ASP A 26 1.74 16.16 4.41
CA ASP A 26 2.24 17.10 5.39
C ASP A 26 1.18 17.60 6.38
N LEU A 27 -0.10 17.58 6.03
CA LEU A 27 -1.18 18.00 6.91
C LEU A 27 -1.22 17.20 8.21
N TYR A 28 -0.97 15.91 8.13
CA TYR A 28 -0.90 15.06 9.32
C TYR A 28 0.43 15.21 10.07
N TYR A 29 1.55 15.20 9.34
CA TYR A 29 2.88 15.11 9.95
C TYR A 29 3.48 16.45 10.41
N LYS A 30 3.05 17.55 9.82
CA LYS A 30 3.56 18.91 10.09
C LYS A 30 2.47 19.88 10.54
N GLY A 31 1.21 19.54 10.32
CA GLY A 31 0.06 20.36 10.68
C GLY A 31 -0.48 20.06 12.08
N ASP A 32 -1.67 20.60 12.37
CA ASP A 32 -2.39 20.34 13.61
C ASP A 32 -3.18 19.03 13.49
N THR A 33 -2.73 18.00 14.19
CA THR A 33 -3.40 16.70 14.19
C THR A 33 -4.81 16.75 14.80
N ALA A 34 -5.11 17.72 15.69
CA ALA A 34 -6.44 17.89 16.23
C ALA A 34 -7.45 18.30 15.15
N VAL A 35 -7.01 18.99 14.12
CA VAL A 35 -7.86 19.40 12.99
C VAL A 35 -8.01 18.27 11.97
N ILE A 36 -6.92 17.58 11.63
CA ILE A 36 -6.95 16.60 10.53
C ILE A 36 -7.50 15.24 10.94
N LEU A 37 -7.29 14.80 12.18
CA LEU A 37 -7.74 13.48 12.63
C LEU A 37 -9.25 13.28 12.55
N PRO A 38 -10.13 14.22 12.96
CA PRO A 38 -11.57 14.06 12.78
C PRO A 38 -11.99 13.92 11.32
N VAL A 39 -11.29 14.61 10.41
CA VAL A 39 -11.55 14.52 8.96
C VAL A 39 -11.17 13.13 8.43
N LEU A 40 -10.02 12.62 8.82
CA LEU A 40 -9.56 11.27 8.43
C LEU A 40 -10.45 10.18 9.02
N GLU A 41 -10.89 10.35 10.28
CA GLU A 41 -11.82 9.42 10.92
C GLU A 41 -13.16 9.35 10.18
N SER A 42 -13.76 10.53 9.89
CA SER A 42 -15.01 10.60 9.12
C SER A 42 -14.84 9.92 7.76
N TYR A 43 -13.78 10.26 7.03
CA TYR A 43 -13.50 9.67 5.72
C TYR A 43 -13.42 8.14 5.75
N VAL A 44 -12.62 7.58 6.67
CA VAL A 44 -12.45 6.13 6.79
C VAL A 44 -13.77 5.46 7.18
N LYS A 45 -14.45 5.99 8.20
CA LYS A 45 -15.71 5.40 8.68
C LYS A 45 -16.82 5.49 7.64
N ASP A 46 -16.95 6.60 6.93
CA ASP A 46 -17.99 6.82 5.92
C ASP A 46 -17.84 5.84 4.75
N ILE A 47 -16.60 5.65 4.24
CA ILE A 47 -16.35 4.69 3.16
C ILE A 47 -16.63 3.27 3.64
N LEU A 48 -16.05 2.87 4.75
CA LEU A 48 -16.23 1.51 5.27
C LEU A 48 -17.70 1.21 5.59
N THR A 49 -18.44 2.17 6.18
CA THR A 49 -19.87 2.01 6.48
C THR A 49 -20.71 1.88 5.21
N THR A 50 -20.41 2.70 4.21
CA THR A 50 -21.14 2.69 2.94
C THR A 50 -21.03 1.35 2.22
N PHE A 51 -19.86 0.72 2.28
CA PHE A 51 -19.57 -0.49 1.51
C PHE A 51 -19.35 -1.75 2.36
N LYS A 52 -19.64 -1.70 3.67
CA LYS A 52 -19.32 -2.79 4.61
C LYS A 52 -19.87 -4.16 4.25
N ASP A 53 -20.95 -4.22 3.47
CA ASP A 53 -21.60 -5.47 3.06
C ASP A 53 -21.51 -5.71 1.54
N ASP A 54 -20.75 -4.90 0.81
CA ASP A 54 -20.62 -5.02 -0.64
C ASP A 54 -19.74 -6.23 -1.01
N LYS A 55 -20.38 -7.25 -1.61
CA LYS A 55 -19.74 -8.52 -1.99
C LYS A 55 -18.72 -8.41 -3.14
N ARG A 56 -18.63 -7.26 -3.80
CA ARG A 56 -17.61 -6.98 -4.83
C ARG A 56 -16.26 -6.63 -4.22
N ILE A 57 -16.22 -6.26 -2.94
CA ILE A 57 -15.00 -5.91 -2.23
C ILE A 57 -14.46 -7.16 -1.55
N VAL A 58 -13.25 -7.54 -1.89
CA VAL A 58 -12.57 -8.73 -1.36
C VAL A 58 -11.92 -8.44 0.00
N LEU A 59 -11.26 -7.29 0.12
CA LEU A 59 -10.61 -6.81 1.35
C LEU A 59 -10.46 -5.29 1.30
N TRP A 60 -10.16 -4.70 2.45
CA TRP A 60 -9.78 -3.30 2.60
C TRP A 60 -8.30 -3.20 2.92
N ASP A 61 -7.55 -2.52 2.06
CA ASP A 61 -6.22 -2.02 2.41
C ASP A 61 -6.41 -0.62 3.00
N LEU A 62 -6.23 -0.53 4.31
CA LEU A 62 -6.58 0.66 5.08
C LEU A 62 -5.57 1.79 4.95
N TYR A 63 -4.33 1.48 4.59
CA TYR A 63 -3.27 2.48 4.46
C TYR A 63 -2.16 1.97 3.55
N ASN A 64 -2.10 2.54 2.35
CA ASN A 64 -1.06 2.19 1.38
C ASN A 64 0.33 2.61 1.88
N GLU A 65 1.26 1.68 1.94
CA GLU A 65 2.67 1.90 2.27
C GLU A 65 2.90 2.84 3.47
N PRO A 66 2.36 2.52 4.67
CA PRO A 66 2.61 3.36 5.83
C PRO A 66 4.12 3.48 6.09
N GLY A 67 4.53 4.65 6.55
CA GLY A 67 5.96 5.00 6.67
C GLY A 67 6.48 5.81 5.48
N GLY A 68 5.84 5.70 4.33
CA GLY A 68 6.11 6.49 3.14
C GLY A 68 7.42 6.17 2.42
N SER A 69 7.51 6.54 1.16
CA SER A 69 8.66 6.32 0.27
C SER A 69 9.27 7.64 -0.21
N GLY A 70 10.49 7.58 -0.75
CA GLY A 70 11.18 8.73 -1.33
C GLY A 70 11.58 9.79 -0.31
N GLY A 71 11.57 11.06 -0.69
CA GLY A 71 12.00 12.20 0.14
C GLY A 71 11.08 12.50 1.34
N TYR A 72 9.95 11.80 1.47
CA TYR A 72 8.96 11.98 2.54
C TYR A 72 8.79 10.70 3.35
N ARG A 73 9.91 10.16 3.83
CA ARG A 73 9.89 9.01 4.72
C ARG A 73 9.52 9.46 6.12
N TYR A 74 8.32 9.15 6.55
CA TYR A 74 7.89 9.38 7.93
C TYR A 74 8.22 8.18 8.83
N GLY A 75 8.51 7.02 8.24
CA GLY A 75 8.94 5.82 8.95
C GLY A 75 7.95 5.42 10.05
N GLU A 76 8.49 5.05 11.19
CA GLU A 76 7.71 4.63 12.37
C GLU A 76 6.75 5.71 12.90
N ARG A 77 6.91 6.98 12.51
CA ARG A 77 5.97 8.06 12.87
C ARG A 77 4.57 7.87 12.27
N SER A 78 4.42 6.97 11.30
CA SER A 78 3.12 6.60 10.73
C SER A 78 2.31 5.64 11.63
N LEU A 79 2.96 4.98 12.58
CA LEU A 79 2.33 3.98 13.44
C LEU A 79 1.12 4.51 14.23
N PRO A 80 1.14 5.70 14.87
CA PRO A 80 -0.03 6.19 15.59
C PRO A 80 -1.26 6.41 14.71
N LEU A 81 -1.08 6.86 13.46
CA LEU A 81 -2.17 7.01 12.51
C LEU A 81 -2.70 5.64 12.08
N LEU A 82 -1.83 4.71 11.76
CA LEU A 82 -2.20 3.35 11.37
C LEU A 82 -3.02 2.66 12.48
N GLN A 83 -2.62 2.78 13.74
CA GLN A 83 -3.36 2.27 14.89
C GLN A 83 -4.78 2.84 14.97
N LYS A 84 -4.93 4.16 14.76
CA LYS A 84 -6.25 4.81 14.73
C LYS A 84 -7.11 4.29 13.58
N ILE A 85 -6.53 4.16 12.37
CA ILE A 85 -7.26 3.69 11.19
C ILE A 85 -7.78 2.26 11.41
N PHE A 86 -6.98 1.36 11.96
CA PHE A 86 -7.44 0.02 12.33
C PHE A 86 -8.55 0.06 13.39
N THR A 87 -8.41 0.92 14.41
CA THR A 87 -9.45 1.10 15.44
C THR A 87 -10.77 1.56 14.81
N TRP A 88 -10.71 2.53 13.91
CA TRP A 88 -11.91 3.02 13.21
C TRP A 88 -12.52 1.94 12.31
N GLY A 89 -11.70 1.21 11.58
CA GLY A 89 -12.13 0.10 10.73
C GLY A 89 -12.82 -1.01 11.56
N ARG A 90 -12.21 -1.42 12.68
CA ARG A 90 -12.80 -2.42 13.58
C ARG A 90 -14.11 -1.92 14.23
N THR A 91 -14.23 -0.61 14.50
CA THR A 91 -15.48 -0.03 15.01
C THR A 91 -16.63 -0.13 14.01
N VAL A 92 -16.35 0.07 12.71
CA VAL A 92 -17.35 -0.11 11.64
C VAL A 92 -17.70 -1.58 11.43
N ASN A 93 -16.72 -2.46 11.63
CA ASN A 93 -16.86 -3.91 11.50
C ASN A 93 -17.43 -4.35 10.13
N PRO A 94 -16.76 -4.03 9.00
CA PRO A 94 -17.18 -4.49 7.69
C PRO A 94 -17.10 -6.00 7.56
N SER A 95 -17.88 -6.58 6.64
CA SER A 95 -17.86 -8.02 6.37
C SER A 95 -16.58 -8.49 5.66
N GLN A 96 -15.84 -7.56 5.08
CA GLN A 96 -14.58 -7.82 4.41
C GLN A 96 -13.41 -7.74 5.40
N PRO A 97 -12.33 -8.53 5.17
CA PRO A 97 -11.13 -8.46 5.98
C PRO A 97 -10.43 -7.09 5.84
N LEU A 98 -9.77 -6.69 6.94
CA LEU A 98 -8.96 -5.48 7.00
C LEU A 98 -7.49 -5.83 6.92
N SER A 99 -6.73 -5.05 6.18
CA SER A 99 -5.29 -5.16 6.03
C SER A 99 -4.62 -3.79 5.89
N ALA A 100 -3.31 -3.76 6.00
CA ALA A 100 -2.44 -2.69 5.54
C ALA A 100 -1.11 -3.31 5.09
N GLY A 101 -0.71 -3.06 3.86
CA GLY A 101 0.39 -3.78 3.21
C GLY A 101 1.77 -3.48 3.83
N VAL A 102 2.51 -4.54 4.16
CA VAL A 102 3.93 -4.46 4.51
C VAL A 102 4.73 -4.20 3.24
N TRP A 103 5.69 -3.27 3.27
CA TRP A 103 6.48 -2.95 2.09
C TRP A 103 7.96 -2.65 2.38
N ASP A 104 8.29 -2.08 3.54
CA ASP A 104 9.66 -1.79 3.96
C ASP A 104 9.97 -2.54 5.25
N MET A 105 10.72 -3.64 5.13
CA MET A 105 11.05 -4.52 6.25
C MET A 105 11.93 -3.87 7.32
N SER A 106 12.48 -2.68 7.07
CA SER A 106 13.23 -1.93 8.08
C SER A 106 12.34 -1.25 9.14
N LEU A 107 11.03 -1.13 8.87
CA LEU A 107 10.05 -0.48 9.75
C LEU A 107 9.51 -1.49 10.77
N THR A 108 10.32 -1.87 11.73
CA THR A 108 10.08 -3.04 12.61
C THR A 108 8.79 -2.95 13.42
N ASN A 109 8.52 -1.82 14.09
CA ASN A 109 7.32 -1.68 14.93
C ASN A 109 6.05 -1.53 14.07
N LEU A 110 6.18 -0.81 12.95
CA LEU A 110 5.08 -0.64 12.01
C LEU A 110 4.68 -1.99 11.41
N ASN A 111 5.66 -2.73 10.89
CA ASN A 111 5.43 -4.06 10.31
C ASN A 111 4.86 -5.05 11.33
N LYS A 112 5.38 -5.03 12.57
CA LYS A 112 4.82 -5.85 13.66
C LYS A 112 3.34 -5.55 13.84
N PHE A 113 2.96 -4.27 13.94
CA PHE A 113 1.57 -3.88 14.09
C PHE A 113 0.71 -4.32 12.89
N GLN A 114 1.16 -4.10 11.65
CA GLN A 114 0.47 -4.53 10.44
C GLN A 114 0.21 -6.04 10.45
N LEU A 115 1.26 -6.82 10.70
CA LEU A 115 1.20 -8.29 10.69
C LEU A 115 0.36 -8.87 11.84
N GLU A 116 0.32 -8.23 13.00
CA GLU A 116 -0.50 -8.68 14.13
C GLU A 116 -1.98 -8.32 13.99
N ASN A 117 -2.31 -7.23 13.28
CA ASN A 117 -3.68 -6.68 13.22
C ASN A 117 -4.42 -6.89 11.89
N SER A 118 -3.72 -7.25 10.82
CA SER A 118 -4.34 -7.56 9.53
C SER A 118 -5.00 -8.94 9.54
N ASP A 119 -6.18 -9.07 8.96
CA ASP A 119 -6.89 -10.36 8.81
C ASP A 119 -6.26 -11.21 7.69
N VAL A 120 -5.81 -10.55 6.64
CA VAL A 120 -5.05 -11.08 5.51
C VAL A 120 -3.75 -10.31 5.43
N ILE A 121 -2.63 -10.98 5.25
CA ILE A 121 -1.35 -10.29 5.06
C ILE A 121 -1.28 -9.80 3.62
N THR A 122 -1.34 -8.48 3.45
CA THR A 122 -1.00 -7.83 2.19
C THR A 122 0.44 -7.33 2.23
N TYR A 123 1.13 -7.37 1.10
CA TYR A 123 2.50 -6.88 1.03
C TYR A 123 2.85 -6.41 -0.38
N HIS A 124 3.84 -5.51 -0.45
CA HIS A 124 4.42 -5.03 -1.69
C HIS A 124 5.87 -5.47 -1.79
N THR A 125 6.28 -5.92 -2.94
CA THR A 125 7.70 -6.08 -3.26
C THR A 125 7.92 -6.05 -4.75
N TYR A 126 8.89 -5.27 -5.16
CA TYR A 126 9.31 -5.13 -6.55
C TYR A 126 10.62 -5.85 -6.84
N GLU A 127 11.07 -6.66 -5.89
CA GLU A 127 12.31 -7.40 -5.98
C GLU A 127 12.17 -8.64 -6.87
N GLY A 128 13.31 -9.13 -7.37
CA GLY A 128 13.39 -10.39 -8.11
C GLY A 128 13.07 -11.61 -7.25
N VAL A 129 12.95 -12.78 -7.91
CA VAL A 129 12.43 -14.03 -7.33
C VAL A 129 13.05 -14.40 -5.97
N ASN A 130 14.38 -14.31 -5.84
CA ASN A 130 15.04 -14.77 -4.62
C ASN A 130 14.69 -13.92 -3.40
N SER A 131 14.78 -12.60 -3.51
CA SER A 131 14.44 -11.69 -2.43
C SER A 131 12.94 -11.73 -2.12
N HIS A 132 12.10 -11.86 -3.15
CA HIS A 132 10.66 -12.01 -2.98
C HIS A 132 10.32 -13.32 -2.25
N GLN A 133 10.96 -14.45 -2.59
CA GLN A 133 10.76 -15.71 -1.87
C GLN A 133 11.18 -15.63 -0.41
N GLN A 134 12.29 -14.97 -0.08
CA GLN A 134 12.73 -14.75 1.30
C GLN A 134 11.70 -13.95 2.11
N LEU A 135 11.09 -12.94 1.49
CA LEU A 135 10.00 -12.18 2.12
C LEU A 135 8.79 -13.08 2.39
N ILE A 136 8.37 -13.88 1.40
CA ILE A 136 7.28 -14.85 1.56
C ILE A 136 7.55 -15.80 2.74
N ASP A 137 8.75 -16.37 2.83
CA ASP A 137 9.13 -17.30 3.89
C ASP A 137 9.06 -16.64 5.27
N THR A 138 9.42 -15.36 5.34
CA THR A 138 9.27 -14.56 6.57
C THR A 138 7.81 -14.33 6.93
N LEU A 139 6.98 -13.95 5.97
CA LEU A 139 5.58 -13.63 6.20
C LEU A 139 4.72 -14.87 6.53
N LYS A 140 5.07 -16.03 5.99
CA LYS A 140 4.39 -17.31 6.27
C LYS A 140 4.39 -17.70 7.75
N GLN A 141 5.35 -17.22 8.52
CA GLN A 141 5.42 -17.50 9.97
C GLN A 141 4.19 -17.00 10.73
N TYR A 142 3.44 -16.06 10.18
CA TYR A 142 2.21 -15.55 10.80
C TYR A 142 0.97 -16.41 10.56
N GLY A 143 1.04 -17.43 9.69
CA GLY A 143 -0.02 -18.42 9.49
C GLY A 143 -1.32 -17.87 8.93
N ARG A 144 -1.30 -16.76 8.20
CA ARG A 144 -2.47 -16.11 7.60
C ARG A 144 -2.45 -16.19 6.08
N PRO A 145 -3.61 -16.09 5.42
CA PRO A 145 -3.66 -15.91 3.96
C PRO A 145 -2.86 -14.70 3.51
N MET A 146 -2.24 -14.78 2.34
CA MET A 146 -1.39 -13.71 1.83
C MET A 146 -1.81 -13.26 0.43
N ILE A 147 -1.67 -11.96 0.18
CA ILE A 147 -1.84 -11.37 -1.14
C ILE A 147 -0.69 -10.39 -1.37
N CYS A 148 0.08 -10.61 -2.43
CA CYS A 148 0.99 -9.61 -2.94
C CYS A 148 0.18 -8.55 -3.70
N THR A 149 -0.06 -7.41 -3.07
CA THR A 149 -0.93 -6.36 -3.61
C THR A 149 -0.22 -5.41 -4.56
N GLU A 150 1.11 -5.41 -4.58
CA GLU A 150 1.90 -4.73 -5.58
C GLU A 150 3.18 -5.51 -5.89
N TYR A 151 3.38 -5.79 -7.16
CA TYR A 151 4.63 -6.26 -7.74
C TYR A 151 4.70 -5.77 -9.19
N MET A 152 5.72 -6.08 -9.91
CA MET A 152 5.97 -5.71 -11.28
C MET A 152 6.85 -4.46 -11.42
N ALA A 153 8.15 -4.70 -11.48
CA ALA A 153 9.15 -3.70 -11.84
C ALA A 153 10.16 -4.35 -12.79
N ARG A 154 10.04 -4.05 -14.07
CA ARG A 154 10.89 -4.63 -15.13
C ARG A 154 12.37 -4.37 -14.87
N THR A 155 12.71 -3.19 -14.38
CA THR A 155 14.08 -2.80 -14.02
C THR A 155 14.68 -3.61 -12.87
N GLN A 156 13.84 -4.24 -12.04
CA GLN A 156 14.22 -5.08 -10.90
C GLN A 156 14.05 -6.58 -11.19
N ASN A 157 13.82 -6.96 -12.43
CA ASN A 157 13.51 -8.33 -12.81
C ASN A 157 12.27 -8.92 -12.11
N SER A 158 11.40 -8.07 -11.58
CA SER A 158 10.09 -8.42 -11.09
C SER A 158 9.11 -8.36 -12.25
N THR A 159 8.87 -9.48 -12.91
CA THR A 159 8.06 -9.60 -14.12
C THR A 159 6.97 -10.65 -13.94
N PHE A 160 5.96 -10.64 -14.81
CA PHE A 160 4.93 -11.68 -14.81
C PHE A 160 5.54 -13.08 -14.94
N GLN A 161 6.50 -13.25 -15.86
CA GLN A 161 7.14 -14.51 -16.13
C GLN A 161 7.89 -15.06 -14.93
N ASN A 162 8.51 -14.20 -14.15
CA ASN A 162 9.35 -14.60 -13.03
C ASN A 162 8.55 -14.75 -11.72
N ILE A 163 7.60 -13.86 -11.47
CA ILE A 163 6.92 -13.74 -10.16
C ILE A 163 5.62 -14.55 -10.10
N MET A 164 4.76 -14.51 -11.13
CA MET A 164 3.48 -15.21 -11.07
C MET A 164 3.57 -16.71 -10.83
N PRO A 165 4.51 -17.45 -11.47
CA PRO A 165 4.64 -18.90 -11.20
C PRO A 165 5.01 -19.18 -9.74
N MET A 166 5.83 -18.32 -9.13
CA MET A 166 6.20 -18.42 -7.72
C MET A 166 4.98 -18.16 -6.83
N LEU A 167 4.27 -17.04 -7.00
CA LEU A 167 3.09 -16.71 -6.21
C LEU A 167 2.01 -17.81 -6.31
N LYS A 168 1.81 -18.36 -7.51
CA LYS A 168 0.89 -19.49 -7.70
C LYS A 168 1.34 -20.74 -6.93
N ARG A 169 2.61 -21.10 -6.96
CA ARG A 169 3.17 -22.23 -6.21
C ARG A 169 2.99 -22.04 -4.70
N GLU A 170 3.17 -20.82 -4.23
CA GLU A 170 3.05 -20.45 -2.83
C GLU A 170 1.60 -20.24 -2.36
N ASN A 171 0.61 -20.36 -3.27
CA ASN A 171 -0.82 -20.10 -3.03
C ASN A 171 -1.07 -18.67 -2.52
N ILE A 172 -0.44 -17.69 -3.14
CA ILE A 172 -0.52 -16.27 -2.78
C ILE A 172 -1.27 -15.53 -3.89
N GLY A 173 -2.25 -14.69 -3.50
CA GLY A 173 -2.91 -13.78 -4.43
C GLY A 173 -1.94 -12.77 -5.02
N ALA A 174 -2.16 -12.38 -6.28
CA ALA A 174 -1.25 -11.51 -7.03
C ALA A 174 -2.01 -10.34 -7.67
N ILE A 175 -1.65 -9.13 -7.28
CA ILE A 175 -2.13 -7.88 -7.89
C ILE A 175 -0.90 -7.10 -8.34
N ASN A 176 -0.78 -6.84 -9.65
CA ASN A 176 0.36 -6.11 -10.17
C ASN A 176 0.14 -4.60 -10.11
N TRP A 177 1.21 -3.87 -9.90
CA TRP A 177 1.25 -2.43 -10.18
C TRP A 177 1.60 -2.19 -11.65
N GLY A 178 0.94 -1.16 -12.28
CA GLY A 178 1.36 -0.76 -13.63
C GLY A 178 0.32 -0.98 -14.72
N LEU A 179 -0.97 -0.97 -14.39
CA LEU A 179 -2.04 -1.13 -15.38
C LEU A 179 -2.50 0.19 -16.00
N VAL A 180 -2.36 1.32 -15.31
CA VAL A 180 -3.10 2.55 -15.60
C VAL A 180 -2.31 3.48 -16.51
N ALA A 181 -2.90 3.84 -17.65
CA ALA A 181 -2.58 5.07 -18.39
C ALA A 181 -3.30 6.28 -17.77
N GLY A 182 -3.01 7.48 -18.21
CA GLY A 182 -3.65 8.71 -17.72
C GLY A 182 -2.85 9.40 -16.62
N LYS A 183 -3.50 9.88 -15.55
CA LYS A 183 -2.83 10.78 -14.60
C LYS A 183 -1.63 10.16 -13.90
N THR A 184 -1.66 8.90 -13.54
CA THR A 184 -0.53 8.25 -12.86
C THR A 184 0.52 7.71 -13.81
N ASN A 185 0.15 7.39 -15.06
CA ASN A 185 1.04 6.80 -16.06
C ASN A 185 1.78 5.53 -15.56
N THR A 186 1.14 4.72 -14.75
CA THR A 186 1.79 3.56 -14.13
C THR A 186 2.06 2.41 -15.09
N ILE A 187 1.55 2.47 -16.33
CA ILE A 187 1.89 1.53 -17.41
C ILE A 187 3.35 1.63 -17.87
N PHE A 188 4.00 2.77 -17.63
CA PHE A 188 5.39 2.97 -18.01
C PHE A 188 6.35 2.36 -16.98
N ALA A 189 7.50 1.91 -17.42
CA ALA A 189 8.56 1.47 -16.51
C ALA A 189 9.09 2.64 -15.67
N TRP A 190 9.72 2.32 -14.54
CA TRP A 190 10.20 3.34 -13.60
C TRP A 190 11.31 4.23 -14.17
N ASP A 191 12.03 3.74 -15.15
CA ASP A 191 13.08 4.44 -15.88
C ASP A 191 12.58 5.19 -17.10
N THR A 192 11.27 5.34 -17.26
CA THR A 192 10.67 6.10 -18.37
C THR A 192 10.46 7.58 -18.00
N PRO A 193 10.78 8.56 -18.88
CA PRO A 193 11.40 8.33 -20.19
C PRO A 193 12.84 7.84 -20.05
N LEU A 194 13.21 6.95 -20.98
CA LEU A 194 14.61 6.56 -21.08
C LEU A 194 15.43 7.80 -21.50
N PRO A 195 16.66 7.95 -20.99
CA PRO A 195 17.54 9.06 -21.39
C PRO A 195 17.90 9.01 -22.87
#